data_f7adee4c1388d312d0c91f8d08040d53
#
_entry.id   f7adee4c1388d312d0c91f8d08040d53
#
_cell.length_a   1.000
_cell.length_b   1.000
_cell.length_c   1.000
_cell.angle_alpha   90.00
_cell.angle_beta   90.00
_cell.angle_gamma   90.00
#
_symmetry.space_group_name_H-M   'P 1'
#
loop_
_entity.id
_entity.type
_entity.pdbx_description
1 polymer ?
#
loop_
_entity_poly.entity_id
_entity_poly.type
_entity_poly.pdbx_seq_one_letter_code
_entity_poly.pdbx_strand_id
1 'polypeptide(L)'
;MTAASTAATGSRRWSRSFRSSSTGSPSGSLPPPASTGAPPTATLTGNSPIPPLSPGKQLARAALIIVFILSFTLFLQLLIFGSLQQSSAQERSFDRFRSKLANGVAPVGPTDNQNRMLAPGAPVAYLEIPEIGVRQVVGEGTTPGTLFSGPGHRRDTVLPGQVGVSVMMARRAAFGGPFAEIDQLESGDKIIATTGQGVFEYEVIGVRREGDPVPSPPEAGSARLLLATADGRPYLPAGVLRVDAEMIGAPVVGASRLVTAATLPSSEQFMGIDTATLWALVLWLQVLLLLALGAVWAWHRWGHAQAWIVFLPPLLLVGLATSGEVARLLPNLL
;
A
#
# COMPACT_ATOMS: atom_id res chain seq x y z
N MET A 1 -46.71 27.29 18.40
CA MET A 1 -46.95 26.72 19.73
C MET A 1 -45.57 26.54 20.33
N THR A 2 -45.13 27.58 21.07
CA THR A 2 -45.11 27.72 22.54
C THR A 2 -44.24 26.64 23.21
N ALA A 3 -43.23 26.87 24.04
CA ALA A 3 -42.71 28.01 24.85
C ALA A 3 -41.28 27.62 25.26
N ALA A 4 -40.26 28.43 25.34
CA ALA A 4 -39.84 29.43 26.31
C ALA A 4 -39.83 28.98 27.80
N SER A 5 -38.63 29.02 28.42
CA SER A 5 -38.35 29.40 29.82
C SER A 5 -36.84 29.22 30.09
N THR A 6 -36.01 30.19 30.25
CA THR A 6 -35.76 31.26 31.21
C THR A 6 -35.35 30.80 32.62
N ALA A 7 -34.32 31.45 33.09
CA ALA A 7 -33.82 31.81 34.47
C ALA A 7 -32.56 31.04 34.89
N ALA A 8 -31.52 31.60 35.33
CA ALA A 8 -31.11 32.85 35.99
C ALA A 8 -30.14 32.50 37.13
N THR A 9 -29.02 33.18 37.15
CA THR A 9 -28.38 33.95 38.25
C THR A 9 -27.88 33.22 39.51
N GLY A 10 -26.63 33.48 39.88
CA GLY A 10 -26.08 33.18 41.20
C GLY A 10 -24.64 33.62 41.43
N SER A 11 -24.41 34.92 41.45
CA SER A 11 -23.18 35.56 41.97
C SER A 11 -23.05 35.40 43.46
N ARG A 12 -21.92 35.02 44.00
CA ARG A 12 -21.56 35.35 45.39
C ARG A 12 -20.13 35.85 45.51
N ARG A 13 -20.04 37.16 45.64
CA ARG A 13 -18.93 37.91 46.19
C ARG A 13 -18.89 37.67 47.70
N TRP A 14 -17.74 37.49 48.31
CA TRP A 14 -17.48 37.66 49.73
C TRP A 14 -16.28 38.59 49.93
N SER A 15 -16.58 39.77 50.25
CA SER A 15 -15.70 40.78 50.90
C SER A 15 -15.89 40.65 52.39
N ARG A 16 -14.84 40.63 53.18
CA ARG A 16 -14.87 41.10 54.55
C ARG A 16 -13.58 41.85 54.87
N SER A 17 -13.90 43.05 55.36
CA SER A 17 -13.02 44.10 55.77
C SER A 17 -12.63 44.00 57.25
N PHE A 18 -11.47 44.58 57.52
CA PHE A 18 -11.08 45.40 58.68
C PHE A 18 -11.45 44.99 60.12
N ARG A 19 -10.44 44.92 60.94
CA ARG A 19 -10.38 45.86 62.13
C ARG A 19 -8.97 45.99 62.69
N SER A 20 -8.50 47.21 62.78
CA SER A 20 -7.35 47.71 63.51
C SER A 20 -7.68 47.80 64.99
N SER A 21 -6.74 47.56 65.88
CA SER A 21 -6.69 48.20 67.20
C SER A 21 -5.25 48.30 67.72
N SER A 22 -4.85 49.49 67.98
CA SER A 22 -3.64 49.98 68.66
C SER A 22 -3.70 49.72 70.16
N THR A 23 -2.59 49.46 70.84
CA THR A 23 -2.06 50.18 71.96
C THR A 23 -0.91 49.49 72.65
N GLY A 24 0.14 50.22 73.01
CA GLY A 24 0.90 50.04 74.24
C GLY A 24 2.30 49.47 74.13
N SER A 25 3.32 50.38 74.09
CA SER A 25 4.68 50.04 74.57
C SER A 25 4.73 49.90 76.07
N PRO A 26 5.64 49.13 76.65
CA PRO A 26 6.84 49.77 77.16
C PRO A 26 8.18 48.99 76.88
N SER A 27 9.21 49.83 76.93
CA SER A 27 10.63 49.54 76.81
C SER A 27 11.17 48.52 77.81
N GLY A 28 11.94 47.54 77.26
CA GLY A 28 12.76 46.65 78.04
C GLY A 28 13.95 46.21 77.15
N SER A 29 15.11 46.69 77.44
CA SER A 29 16.39 46.37 76.82
C SER A 29 16.85 44.97 77.18
N LEU A 30 17.03 44.10 76.20
CA LEU A 30 17.66 42.81 76.31
C LEU A 30 18.81 42.67 75.27
N PRO A 31 19.87 41.93 75.60
CA PRO A 31 21.09 41.88 74.78
C PRO A 31 20.89 41.19 73.45
N PRO A 32 21.80 41.37 72.46
CA PRO A 32 21.60 40.87 71.13
C PRO A 32 21.72 39.34 71.10
N PRO A 33 20.81 38.61 70.42
CA PRO A 33 20.95 37.19 70.20
C PRO A 33 21.98 36.94 69.16
N ALA A 34 22.70 35.84 69.37
CA ALA A 34 23.68 35.26 68.46
C ALA A 34 23.12 35.06 67.05
N SER A 35 23.93 35.40 66.05
CA SER A 35 23.63 35.20 64.64
C SER A 35 23.41 33.73 64.33
N THR A 36 22.18 33.31 64.29
CA THR A 36 21.80 32.01 63.75
C THR A 36 21.93 32.09 62.24
N GLY A 37 22.92 31.39 61.66
CA GLY A 37 23.14 31.33 60.24
C GLY A 37 21.87 30.84 59.54
N ALA A 38 21.43 31.61 58.55
CA ALA A 38 20.36 31.21 57.65
C ALA A 38 20.69 29.90 56.95
N PRO A 39 19.76 28.96 56.82
CA PRO A 39 20.03 27.74 56.06
C PRO A 39 20.39 28.11 54.60
N PRO A 40 21.33 27.38 53.98
CA PRO A 40 21.69 27.64 52.60
C PRO A 40 20.46 27.47 51.72
N THR A 41 20.06 28.56 51.07
CA THR A 41 19.01 28.52 50.01
C THR A 41 19.53 27.57 48.96
N ALA A 42 18.90 26.37 48.88
CA ALA A 42 19.13 25.44 47.80
C ALA A 42 18.78 26.14 46.48
N THR A 43 19.76 26.64 45.79
CA THR A 43 19.65 27.10 44.40
C THR A 43 19.21 25.89 43.61
N LEU A 44 17.95 25.84 43.20
CA LEU A 44 17.47 24.88 42.22
C LEU A 44 18.37 25.02 40.97
N THR A 45 19.22 24.04 40.77
CA THR A 45 20.14 23.95 39.65
C THR A 45 19.35 24.12 38.37
N GLY A 46 19.53 25.26 37.73
CA GLY A 46 18.93 25.55 36.43
C GLY A 46 19.23 24.44 35.47
N ASN A 47 18.22 24.07 34.70
CA ASN A 47 18.32 23.15 33.58
C ASN A 47 19.50 23.56 32.69
N SER A 48 20.64 22.90 32.82
CA SER A 48 21.80 23.13 31.95
C SER A 48 21.36 22.85 30.52
N PRO A 49 21.52 23.76 29.56
CA PRO A 49 21.17 23.51 28.18
C PRO A 49 21.92 22.29 27.69
N ILE A 50 21.19 21.29 27.18
CA ILE A 50 21.77 20.07 26.62
C ILE A 50 22.75 20.49 25.53
N PRO A 51 24.01 20.11 25.59
CA PRO A 51 25.01 20.53 24.61
C PRO A 51 24.60 20.11 23.20
N PRO A 52 24.81 20.94 22.17
CA PRO A 52 24.44 20.60 20.80
C PRO A 52 25.19 19.34 20.37
N LEU A 53 24.45 18.39 19.75
CA LEU A 53 25.01 17.15 19.23
C LEU A 53 26.11 17.44 18.21
N SER A 54 27.21 16.69 18.25
CA SER A 54 28.26 16.77 17.23
C SER A 54 27.70 16.53 15.81
N PRO A 55 28.26 17.12 14.75
CA PRO A 55 27.78 16.97 13.38
C PRO A 55 27.55 15.51 12.96
N GLY A 56 28.43 14.59 13.36
CA GLY A 56 28.27 13.16 13.10
C GLY A 56 27.03 12.55 13.77
N LYS A 57 26.71 12.96 15.01
CA LYS A 57 25.50 12.50 15.71
C LYS A 57 24.21 13.06 15.08
N GLN A 58 24.26 14.25 14.49
CA GLN A 58 23.13 14.85 13.76
C GLN A 58 22.87 14.08 12.46
N LEU A 59 23.91 13.74 11.70
CA LEU A 59 23.79 12.93 10.49
C LEU A 59 23.28 11.52 10.82
N ALA A 60 23.78 10.88 11.86
CA ALA A 60 23.29 9.57 12.30
C ALA A 60 21.81 9.62 12.68
N ARG A 61 21.36 10.67 13.37
CA ARG A 61 19.96 10.87 13.71
C ARG A 61 19.10 11.09 12.47
N ALA A 62 19.54 11.89 11.50
CA ALA A 62 18.83 12.10 10.24
C ALA A 62 18.70 10.78 9.46
N ALA A 63 19.78 9.99 9.38
CA ALA A 63 19.76 8.68 8.75
C ALA A 63 18.75 7.72 9.42
N LEU A 64 18.73 7.66 10.75
CA LEU A 64 17.76 6.84 11.50
C LEU A 64 16.31 7.30 11.25
N ILE A 65 16.06 8.60 11.18
CA ILE A 65 14.71 9.13 10.86
C ILE A 65 14.31 8.71 9.44
N ILE A 66 15.20 8.81 8.46
CA ILE A 66 14.94 8.40 7.08
C ILE A 66 14.61 6.91 7.03
N VAL A 67 15.45 6.06 7.64
CA VAL A 67 15.24 4.61 7.67
C VAL A 67 13.91 4.28 8.35
N PHE A 68 13.59 4.91 9.48
CA PHE A 68 12.33 4.71 10.16
C PHE A 68 11.13 5.11 9.29
N ILE A 69 11.18 6.30 8.67
CA ILE A 69 10.08 6.78 7.80
C ILE A 69 9.90 5.86 6.59
N LEU A 70 11.00 5.46 5.94
CA LEU A 70 10.93 4.53 4.81
C LEU A 70 10.33 3.18 5.22
N SER A 71 10.80 2.61 6.32
CA SER A 71 10.29 1.32 6.81
C SER A 71 8.83 1.42 7.21
N PHE A 72 8.46 2.48 7.91
CA PHE A 72 7.09 2.71 8.37
C PHE A 72 6.13 2.98 7.21
N THR A 73 6.52 3.83 6.25
CA THR A 73 5.68 4.13 5.08
C THR A 73 5.58 2.94 4.15
N LEU A 74 6.64 2.14 3.99
CA LEU A 74 6.58 0.89 3.23
C LEU A 74 5.62 -0.11 3.89
N PHE A 75 5.69 -0.25 5.21
CA PHE A 75 4.77 -1.09 5.97
C PHE A 75 3.31 -0.65 5.77
N LEU A 76 3.02 0.65 5.89
CA LEU A 76 1.69 1.20 5.63
C LEU A 76 1.26 0.99 4.18
N GLN A 77 2.16 1.17 3.21
CA GLN A 77 1.89 0.98 1.80
C GLN A 77 1.47 -0.47 1.49
N LEU A 78 2.20 -1.43 2.01
CA LEU A 78 1.94 -2.85 1.71
C LEU A 78 0.69 -3.39 2.41
N LEU A 79 0.40 -2.96 3.65
CA LEU A 79 -0.69 -3.53 4.46
C LEU A 79 -2.01 -2.75 4.35
N ILE A 80 -1.96 -1.42 4.23
CA ILE A 80 -3.16 -0.58 4.29
C ILE A 80 -3.43 0.10 2.96
N PHE A 81 -2.51 0.93 2.50
CA PHE A 81 -2.75 1.72 1.27
C PHE A 81 -2.82 0.85 0.02
N GLY A 82 -2.04 -0.24 -0.03
CA GLY A 82 -2.06 -1.16 -1.16
C GLY A 82 -3.42 -1.82 -1.37
N SER A 83 -4.06 -2.29 -0.31
CA SER A 83 -5.41 -2.90 -0.40
C SER A 83 -6.48 -1.89 -0.77
N LEU A 84 -6.44 -0.67 -0.20
CA LEU A 84 -7.37 0.41 -0.56
C LEU A 84 -7.18 0.87 -2.01
N GLN A 85 -5.93 0.98 -2.46
CA GLN A 85 -5.60 1.32 -3.84
C GLN A 85 -6.14 0.26 -4.81
N GLN A 86 -5.93 -1.02 -4.49
CA GLN A 86 -6.41 -2.15 -5.28
C GLN A 86 -7.94 -2.16 -5.36
N SER A 87 -8.65 -2.04 -4.23
CA SER A 87 -10.11 -2.01 -4.20
C SER A 87 -10.68 -0.87 -5.06
N SER A 88 -10.17 0.35 -4.90
CA SER A 88 -10.59 1.50 -5.71
C SER A 88 -10.26 1.33 -7.19
N ALA A 89 -9.13 0.67 -7.52
CA ALA A 89 -8.77 0.37 -8.91
C ALA A 89 -9.70 -0.68 -9.51
N GLN A 90 -10.09 -1.70 -8.72
CA GLN A 90 -11.03 -2.73 -9.14
C GLN A 90 -12.42 -2.16 -9.43
N GLU A 91 -12.96 -1.31 -8.57
CA GLU A 91 -14.24 -0.63 -8.82
C GLU A 91 -14.22 0.13 -10.15
N ARG A 92 -13.21 0.98 -10.36
CA ARG A 92 -13.05 1.73 -11.63
C ARG A 92 -12.85 0.83 -12.84
N SER A 93 -12.17 -0.30 -12.68
CA SER A 93 -11.93 -1.26 -13.75
C SER A 93 -13.20 -2.03 -14.08
N PHE A 94 -14.00 -2.38 -13.07
CA PHE A 94 -15.29 -3.03 -13.23
C PHE A 94 -16.28 -2.14 -14.00
N ASP A 95 -16.40 -0.88 -13.63
CA ASP A 95 -17.26 0.08 -14.32
C ASP A 95 -16.85 0.25 -15.80
N ARG A 96 -15.53 0.36 -16.04
CA ARG A 96 -14.99 0.45 -17.40
C ARG A 96 -15.24 -0.82 -18.21
N PHE A 97 -15.03 -2.00 -17.60
CA PHE A 97 -15.24 -3.28 -18.26
C PHE A 97 -16.73 -3.48 -18.60
N ARG A 98 -17.61 -3.25 -17.63
CA ARG A 98 -19.06 -3.30 -17.82
C ARG A 98 -19.55 -2.36 -18.92
N SER A 99 -19.05 -1.12 -18.93
CA SER A 99 -19.39 -0.17 -19.99
C SER A 99 -18.91 -0.65 -21.36
N LYS A 100 -17.71 -1.21 -21.48
CA LYS A 100 -17.21 -1.77 -22.74
C LYS A 100 -18.00 -2.98 -23.21
N LEU A 101 -18.43 -3.87 -22.32
CA LEU A 101 -19.30 -4.99 -22.63
C LEU A 101 -20.66 -4.50 -23.15
N ALA A 102 -21.28 -3.56 -22.45
CA ALA A 102 -22.60 -3.01 -22.83
C ALA A 102 -22.57 -2.31 -24.20
N ASN A 103 -21.45 -1.70 -24.56
CA ASN A 103 -21.26 -1.03 -25.86
C ASN A 103 -20.71 -1.97 -26.95
N GLY A 104 -20.46 -3.25 -26.67
CA GLY A 104 -19.90 -4.20 -27.64
C GLY A 104 -18.46 -3.89 -28.08
N VAL A 105 -17.71 -3.13 -27.28
CA VAL A 105 -16.31 -2.74 -27.58
C VAL A 105 -15.30 -3.32 -26.60
N ALA A 106 -15.69 -4.35 -25.85
CA ALA A 106 -14.78 -5.08 -24.99
C ALA A 106 -13.71 -5.78 -25.84
N PRO A 107 -12.43 -5.81 -25.38
CA PRO A 107 -11.36 -6.44 -26.14
C PRO A 107 -11.61 -7.92 -26.36
N VAL A 108 -11.34 -8.37 -27.58
CA VAL A 108 -11.42 -9.79 -27.98
C VAL A 108 -10.05 -10.30 -28.48
N GLY A 109 -9.02 -9.50 -28.33
CA GLY A 109 -7.65 -9.79 -28.75
C GLY A 109 -6.66 -8.78 -28.17
N PRO A 110 -5.40 -8.78 -28.63
CA PRO A 110 -4.33 -7.93 -28.11
C PRO A 110 -4.47 -6.45 -28.49
N THR A 111 -5.45 -6.12 -29.33
CA THR A 111 -5.68 -4.73 -29.81
C THR A 111 -7.09 -4.24 -29.46
N ASP A 112 -7.23 -2.92 -29.42
CA ASP A 112 -8.52 -2.26 -29.32
C ASP A 112 -9.24 -2.19 -30.70
N ASN A 113 -10.45 -1.63 -30.73
CA ASN A 113 -11.25 -1.42 -31.93
C ASN A 113 -10.63 -0.44 -32.93
N GLN A 114 -9.55 0.25 -32.56
CA GLN A 114 -8.77 1.13 -33.43
C GLN A 114 -7.44 0.47 -33.88
N ASN A 115 -7.32 -0.84 -33.68
CA ASN A 115 -6.15 -1.64 -34.00
C ASN A 115 -4.85 -1.19 -33.28
N ARG A 116 -4.98 -0.57 -32.10
CA ARG A 116 -3.86 -0.18 -31.25
C ARG A 116 -3.70 -1.24 -30.17
N MET A 117 -2.44 -1.55 -29.80
CA MET A 117 -2.17 -2.45 -28.68
C MET A 117 -2.91 -1.97 -27.42
N LEU A 118 -3.47 -2.90 -26.67
CA LEU A 118 -4.11 -2.61 -25.41
C LEU A 118 -3.10 -1.99 -24.44
N ALA A 119 -3.52 -0.90 -23.81
CA ALA A 119 -2.70 -0.26 -22.78
C ALA A 119 -2.53 -1.20 -21.55
N PRO A 120 -1.40 -1.14 -20.84
CA PRO A 120 -1.21 -1.85 -19.57
C PRO A 120 -2.36 -1.55 -18.60
N GLY A 121 -2.92 -2.60 -17.99
CA GLY A 121 -4.06 -2.51 -17.08
C GLY A 121 -5.42 -2.27 -17.76
N ALA A 122 -5.51 -2.31 -19.10
CA ALA A 122 -6.80 -2.28 -19.78
C ALA A 122 -7.64 -3.51 -19.38
N PRO A 123 -8.91 -3.35 -18.97
CA PRO A 123 -9.72 -4.49 -18.55
C PRO A 123 -10.02 -5.41 -19.74
N VAL A 124 -9.72 -6.71 -19.60
CA VAL A 124 -9.87 -7.74 -20.64
C VAL A 124 -10.79 -8.89 -20.24
N ALA A 125 -10.91 -9.17 -18.95
CA ALA A 125 -11.78 -10.20 -18.42
C ALA A 125 -12.28 -9.86 -17.01
N TYR A 126 -13.36 -10.50 -16.61
CA TYR A 126 -13.81 -10.55 -15.23
C TYR A 126 -13.72 -12.00 -14.75
N LEU A 127 -12.97 -12.22 -13.69
CA LEU A 127 -12.67 -13.53 -13.13
C LEU A 127 -13.46 -13.74 -11.84
N GLU A 128 -14.16 -14.86 -11.75
CA GLU A 128 -14.87 -15.31 -10.56
C GLU A 128 -14.40 -16.71 -10.17
N ILE A 129 -14.06 -16.89 -8.90
CA ILE A 129 -13.70 -18.18 -8.31
C ILE A 129 -14.54 -18.31 -7.04
N PRO A 130 -15.72 -18.95 -7.13
CA PRO A 130 -16.68 -18.98 -6.02
C PRO A 130 -16.14 -19.60 -4.74
N GLU A 131 -15.35 -20.67 -4.85
CA GLU A 131 -14.85 -21.46 -3.72
C GLU A 131 -13.99 -20.61 -2.76
N ILE A 132 -13.24 -19.66 -3.29
CA ILE A 132 -12.39 -18.74 -2.50
C ILE A 132 -12.88 -17.29 -2.55
N GLY A 133 -14.09 -17.04 -3.04
CA GLY A 133 -14.73 -15.72 -3.05
C GLY A 133 -14.04 -14.66 -3.92
N VAL A 134 -13.19 -15.06 -4.87
CA VAL A 134 -12.49 -14.13 -5.77
C VAL A 134 -13.47 -13.59 -6.81
N ARG A 135 -13.53 -12.27 -6.94
CA ARG A 135 -14.27 -11.53 -7.98
C ARG A 135 -13.44 -10.33 -8.39
N GLN A 136 -12.73 -10.45 -9.50
CA GLN A 136 -11.72 -9.47 -9.90
C GLN A 136 -11.76 -9.20 -11.41
N VAL A 137 -11.60 -7.94 -11.77
CA VAL A 137 -11.32 -7.58 -13.17
C VAL A 137 -9.84 -7.82 -13.46
N VAL A 138 -9.59 -8.52 -14.55
CA VAL A 138 -8.26 -8.82 -15.05
C VAL A 138 -7.82 -7.73 -16.02
N GLY A 139 -6.67 -7.13 -15.76
CA GLY A 139 -6.04 -6.12 -16.62
C GLY A 139 -5.09 -6.76 -17.63
N GLU A 140 -4.86 -6.12 -18.77
CA GLU A 140 -3.88 -6.55 -19.76
C GLU A 140 -2.45 -6.25 -19.28
N GLY A 141 -1.54 -7.24 -19.37
CA GLY A 141 -0.15 -7.16 -18.93
C GLY A 141 0.03 -7.54 -17.47
N THR A 142 1.26 -7.93 -17.13
CA THR A 142 1.65 -8.44 -15.80
C THR A 142 2.82 -7.66 -15.19
N THR A 143 2.96 -6.37 -15.55
CA THR A 143 3.92 -5.49 -14.90
C THR A 143 3.55 -5.26 -13.43
N PRO A 144 4.50 -4.94 -12.53
CA PRO A 144 4.19 -4.60 -11.14
C PRO A 144 3.10 -3.55 -11.00
N GLY A 145 3.10 -2.52 -11.88
CA GLY A 145 2.09 -1.46 -11.89
C GLY A 145 0.68 -1.96 -12.21
N THR A 146 0.54 -2.90 -13.15
CA THR A 146 -0.75 -3.56 -13.45
C THR A 146 -1.22 -4.39 -12.26
N LEU A 147 -0.32 -5.19 -11.67
CA LEU A 147 -0.63 -6.09 -10.56
C LEU A 147 -0.93 -5.37 -9.23
N PHE A 148 -0.67 -4.07 -9.11
CA PHE A 148 -1.17 -3.26 -7.99
C PHE A 148 -2.68 -3.05 -8.05
N SER A 149 -3.25 -3.16 -9.23
CA SER A 149 -4.69 -2.94 -9.45
C SER A 149 -5.51 -4.23 -9.40
N GLY A 150 -4.86 -5.41 -9.40
CA GLY A 150 -5.53 -6.71 -9.40
C GLY A 150 -4.83 -7.72 -10.31
N PRO A 151 -5.50 -8.81 -10.70
CA PRO A 151 -4.96 -9.79 -11.62
C PRO A 151 -4.61 -9.19 -12.97
N GLY A 152 -3.53 -9.67 -13.57
CA GLY A 152 -3.07 -9.30 -14.90
C GLY A 152 -3.05 -10.49 -15.85
N HIS A 153 -3.46 -10.28 -17.09
CA HIS A 153 -3.34 -11.25 -18.17
C HIS A 153 -1.97 -11.13 -18.84
N ARG A 154 -1.32 -12.25 -19.04
CA ARG A 154 0.02 -12.29 -19.63
C ARG A 154 -0.07 -12.16 -21.16
N ARG A 155 0.53 -11.12 -21.71
CA ARG A 155 0.36 -10.67 -23.10
C ARG A 155 0.81 -11.65 -24.18
N ASP A 156 1.72 -12.59 -23.86
CA ASP A 156 2.20 -13.61 -24.78
C ASP A 156 1.28 -14.83 -24.81
N THR A 157 0.12 -14.79 -24.14
CA THR A 157 -0.87 -15.86 -24.08
C THR A 157 -2.19 -15.41 -24.70
N VAL A 158 -3.12 -16.34 -24.92
CA VAL A 158 -4.45 -16.04 -25.44
C VAL A 158 -5.37 -15.53 -24.34
N LEU A 159 -6.41 -14.78 -24.69
CA LEU A 159 -7.45 -14.38 -23.72
C LEU A 159 -8.24 -15.61 -23.25
N PRO A 160 -8.84 -15.56 -22.04
CA PRO A 160 -9.70 -16.64 -21.57
C PRO A 160 -10.83 -16.94 -22.55
N GLY A 161 -11.14 -18.23 -22.70
CA GLY A 161 -12.15 -18.71 -23.67
C GLY A 161 -11.59 -19.02 -25.04
N GLN A 162 -10.37 -18.62 -25.36
CA GLN A 162 -9.74 -18.85 -26.65
C GLN A 162 -8.91 -20.15 -26.67
N VAL A 163 -8.81 -20.77 -27.85
CA VAL A 163 -7.99 -21.97 -28.06
C VAL A 163 -6.55 -21.73 -27.63
N GLY A 164 -6.04 -22.55 -26.72
CA GLY A 164 -4.69 -22.50 -26.18
C GLY A 164 -4.64 -22.26 -24.68
N VAL A 165 -3.51 -21.77 -24.17
CA VAL A 165 -3.31 -21.50 -22.74
C VAL A 165 -3.41 -20.02 -22.48
N SER A 166 -4.33 -19.61 -21.59
CA SER A 166 -4.42 -18.26 -21.05
C SER A 166 -3.75 -18.21 -19.67
N VAL A 167 -2.88 -17.25 -19.44
CA VAL A 167 -2.15 -17.12 -18.17
C VAL A 167 -2.57 -15.83 -17.48
N MET A 168 -3.03 -15.95 -16.23
CA MET A 168 -3.34 -14.86 -15.35
C MET A 168 -2.43 -14.87 -14.13
N MET A 169 -1.90 -13.73 -13.78
CA MET A 169 -1.00 -13.55 -12.64
C MET A 169 -1.60 -12.57 -11.64
N ALA A 170 -1.45 -12.84 -10.35
CA ALA A 170 -1.79 -11.86 -9.32
C ALA A 170 -0.92 -12.03 -8.09
N ARG A 171 -0.91 -11.00 -7.27
CA ARG A 171 -0.15 -10.98 -6.02
C ARG A 171 -0.77 -11.89 -4.97
N ARG A 172 0.09 -12.51 -4.16
CA ARG A 172 -0.34 -13.36 -3.05
C ARG A 172 -0.67 -12.55 -1.78
N ALA A 173 0.15 -11.58 -1.44
CA ALA A 173 0.07 -10.91 -0.14
C ALA A 173 -0.11 -9.39 -0.22
N ALA A 174 0.66 -8.71 -1.08
CA ALA A 174 0.61 -7.26 -1.20
C ALA A 174 -0.59 -6.81 -2.05
N PHE A 175 -1.05 -5.57 -1.84
CA PHE A 175 -2.13 -4.95 -2.64
C PHE A 175 -3.40 -5.82 -2.67
N GLY A 176 -3.88 -6.19 -1.49
CA GLY A 176 -5.11 -6.96 -1.31
C GLY A 176 -4.99 -8.46 -1.61
N GLY A 177 -3.84 -8.92 -2.11
CA GLY A 177 -3.57 -10.34 -2.34
C GLY A 177 -4.65 -11.06 -3.16
N PRO A 178 -4.99 -10.66 -4.39
CA PRO A 178 -6.12 -11.23 -5.13
C PRO A 178 -6.07 -12.76 -5.27
N PHE A 179 -4.85 -13.34 -5.26
CA PHE A 179 -4.63 -14.78 -5.33
C PHE A 179 -4.02 -15.35 -4.04
N ALA A 180 -4.37 -14.77 -2.88
CA ALA A 180 -3.86 -15.22 -1.59
C ALA A 180 -4.20 -16.69 -1.29
N GLU A 181 -5.36 -17.14 -1.73
CA GLU A 181 -5.97 -18.41 -1.35
C GLU A 181 -6.13 -19.40 -2.51
N ILE A 182 -5.50 -19.17 -3.67
CA ILE A 182 -5.63 -20.12 -4.80
C ILE A 182 -4.96 -21.48 -4.54
N ASP A 183 -4.16 -21.60 -3.48
CA ASP A 183 -3.61 -22.86 -3.01
C ASP A 183 -4.64 -23.76 -2.30
N GLN A 184 -5.80 -23.23 -1.95
CA GLN A 184 -6.92 -23.99 -1.37
C GLN A 184 -7.82 -24.63 -2.43
N LEU A 185 -7.63 -24.31 -3.71
CA LEU A 185 -8.42 -24.87 -4.79
C LEU A 185 -8.11 -26.37 -4.96
N GLU A 186 -9.15 -27.15 -5.20
CA GLU A 186 -9.09 -28.58 -5.43
C GLU A 186 -9.50 -28.93 -6.86
N SER A 187 -9.14 -30.13 -7.30
CA SER A 187 -9.60 -30.63 -8.61
C SER A 187 -11.13 -30.73 -8.61
N GLY A 188 -11.76 -30.17 -9.64
CA GLY A 188 -13.23 -30.09 -9.76
C GLY A 188 -13.81 -28.71 -9.43
N ASP A 189 -13.04 -27.82 -8.77
CA ASP A 189 -13.49 -26.45 -8.47
C ASP A 189 -13.69 -25.64 -9.74
N LYS A 190 -14.65 -24.71 -9.71
CA LYS A 190 -15.02 -23.92 -10.88
C LYS A 190 -14.37 -22.55 -10.89
N ILE A 191 -13.92 -22.16 -12.07
CA ILE A 191 -13.44 -20.82 -12.37
C ILE A 191 -14.26 -20.27 -13.55
N ILE A 192 -14.81 -19.07 -13.41
CA ILE A 192 -15.63 -18.43 -14.42
C ILE A 192 -14.89 -17.20 -14.94
N ALA A 193 -14.72 -17.09 -16.24
CA ALA A 193 -14.11 -15.95 -16.89
C ALA A 193 -15.08 -15.31 -17.89
N THR A 194 -15.51 -14.08 -17.61
CA THR A 194 -16.33 -13.27 -18.54
C THR A 194 -15.42 -12.37 -19.37
N THR A 195 -15.53 -12.45 -20.69
CA THR A 195 -14.74 -11.64 -21.63
C THR A 195 -15.67 -10.94 -22.64
N GLY A 196 -15.11 -10.19 -23.58
CA GLY A 196 -15.87 -9.62 -24.70
C GLY A 196 -16.45 -10.67 -25.66
N GLN A 197 -16.01 -11.94 -25.57
CA GLN A 197 -16.49 -13.05 -26.43
C GLN A 197 -17.54 -13.93 -25.75
N GLY A 198 -17.79 -13.74 -24.44
CA GLY A 198 -18.77 -14.52 -23.67
C GLY A 198 -18.30 -14.89 -22.29
N VAL A 199 -19.06 -15.81 -21.68
CA VAL A 199 -18.75 -16.40 -20.37
C VAL A 199 -18.20 -17.80 -20.59
N PHE A 200 -17.06 -18.08 -19.96
CA PHE A 200 -16.34 -19.36 -20.09
C PHE A 200 -16.15 -19.97 -18.72
N GLU A 201 -16.50 -21.22 -18.57
CA GLU A 201 -16.32 -21.98 -17.34
C GLU A 201 -15.09 -22.90 -17.50
N TYR A 202 -14.32 -22.99 -16.41
CA TYR A 202 -13.16 -23.85 -16.28
C TYR A 202 -13.32 -24.71 -15.04
N GLU A 203 -12.78 -25.92 -15.10
CA GLU A 203 -12.66 -26.84 -13.97
C GLU A 203 -11.18 -27.01 -13.61
N VAL A 204 -10.85 -26.84 -12.35
CA VAL A 204 -9.48 -27.00 -11.83
C VAL A 204 -9.08 -28.47 -12.01
N ILE A 205 -7.94 -28.70 -12.64
CA ILE A 205 -7.35 -30.04 -12.79
C ILE A 205 -6.25 -30.30 -11.77
N GLY A 206 -5.68 -29.26 -11.17
CA GLY A 206 -4.71 -29.40 -10.09
C GLY A 206 -3.98 -28.11 -9.74
N VAL A 207 -3.41 -28.12 -8.55
CA VAL A 207 -2.53 -27.08 -8.03
C VAL A 207 -1.11 -27.63 -7.97
N ARG A 208 -0.15 -26.89 -8.51
CA ARG A 208 1.25 -27.31 -8.56
C ARG A 208 2.21 -26.24 -8.10
N ARG A 209 3.30 -26.68 -7.52
CA ARG A 209 4.43 -25.87 -7.06
C ARG A 209 5.65 -26.06 -7.97
N GLU A 210 6.69 -25.35 -7.68
CA GLU A 210 7.96 -25.55 -8.39
C GLU A 210 8.51 -26.95 -8.10
N GLY A 211 8.84 -27.69 -9.17
CA GLY A 211 9.28 -29.10 -9.09
C GLY A 211 8.17 -30.13 -9.31
N ASP A 212 6.90 -29.74 -9.23
CA ASP A 212 5.80 -30.65 -9.53
C ASP A 212 5.69 -30.96 -11.03
N PRO A 213 5.17 -32.13 -11.41
CA PRO A 213 4.97 -32.52 -12.82
C PRO A 213 4.12 -31.48 -13.55
N VAL A 214 4.54 -31.12 -14.75
CA VAL A 214 3.75 -30.27 -15.64
C VAL A 214 2.66 -31.10 -16.29
N PRO A 215 1.38 -30.68 -16.24
CA PRO A 215 0.30 -31.40 -16.92
C PRO A 215 0.57 -31.52 -18.43
N SER A 216 0.05 -32.55 -19.08
CA SER A 216 0.11 -32.68 -20.52
C SER A 216 -0.37 -31.41 -21.21
N PRO A 217 0.20 -31.03 -22.35
CA PRO A 217 -0.34 -29.91 -23.14
C PRO A 217 -1.84 -30.10 -23.39
N PRO A 218 -2.63 -29.01 -23.43
CA PRO A 218 -4.03 -29.13 -23.76
C PRO A 218 -4.20 -29.78 -25.16
N GLU A 219 -5.28 -30.51 -25.34
CA GLU A 219 -5.60 -31.13 -26.64
C GLU A 219 -5.73 -30.04 -27.72
N ALA A 220 -5.48 -30.45 -28.97
CA ALA A 220 -5.64 -29.52 -30.09
C ALA A 220 -7.10 -29.02 -30.16
N GLY A 221 -7.28 -27.70 -30.14
CA GLY A 221 -8.60 -27.09 -30.15
C GLY A 221 -9.25 -26.94 -28.78
N SER A 222 -8.57 -27.26 -27.68
CA SER A 222 -9.03 -27.00 -26.32
C SER A 222 -8.46 -25.70 -25.74
N ALA A 223 -8.98 -25.26 -24.60
CA ALA A 223 -8.53 -24.07 -23.87
C ALA A 223 -8.20 -24.43 -22.42
N ARG A 224 -7.10 -23.90 -21.93
CA ARG A 224 -6.67 -24.03 -20.53
C ARG A 224 -6.41 -22.67 -19.92
N LEU A 225 -6.82 -22.50 -18.68
CA LEU A 225 -6.51 -21.34 -17.86
C LEU A 225 -5.42 -21.73 -16.85
N LEU A 226 -4.39 -20.90 -16.75
CA LEU A 226 -3.32 -21.00 -15.76
C LEU A 226 -3.39 -19.76 -14.86
N LEU A 227 -3.71 -19.96 -13.58
CA LEU A 227 -3.55 -18.92 -12.57
C LEU A 227 -2.17 -19.07 -11.91
N ALA A 228 -1.49 -17.96 -11.67
CA ALA A 228 -0.18 -17.99 -11.04
C ALA A 228 -0.02 -16.92 -9.96
N THR A 229 0.57 -17.32 -8.84
CA THR A 229 0.94 -16.45 -7.72
C THR A 229 2.25 -16.91 -7.09
N ALA A 230 2.77 -16.17 -6.11
CA ALA A 230 3.92 -16.62 -5.35
C ALA A 230 3.56 -17.82 -4.48
N ASP A 231 4.46 -18.80 -4.39
CA ASP A 231 4.39 -19.87 -3.40
C ASP A 231 5.11 -19.47 -2.11
N GLY A 232 4.79 -20.11 -0.99
CA GLY A 232 5.44 -19.90 0.30
C GLY A 232 4.64 -18.99 1.24
N ARG A 233 5.33 -18.42 2.23
CA ARG A 233 4.70 -17.52 3.21
C ARG A 233 4.46 -16.13 2.62
N PRO A 234 3.43 -15.41 3.10
CA PRO A 234 3.25 -14.01 2.72
C PRO A 234 4.55 -13.21 2.86
N TYR A 235 4.92 -12.44 1.83
CA TYR A 235 6.15 -11.65 1.73
C TYR A 235 7.48 -12.42 1.73
N LEU A 236 7.47 -13.76 1.78
CA LEU A 236 8.64 -14.62 1.69
C LEU A 236 8.41 -15.72 0.65
N PRO A 237 8.48 -15.37 -0.65
CA PRO A 237 8.22 -16.33 -1.73
C PRO A 237 9.28 -17.41 -1.77
N ALA A 238 8.85 -18.66 -1.97
CA ALA A 238 9.71 -19.83 -2.16
C ALA A 238 9.70 -20.32 -3.62
N GLY A 239 8.85 -19.75 -4.47
CA GLY A 239 8.70 -20.14 -5.86
C GLY A 239 7.39 -19.61 -6.45
N VAL A 240 6.85 -20.28 -7.45
CA VAL A 240 5.60 -19.94 -8.13
C VAL A 240 4.59 -21.06 -7.95
N LEU A 241 3.45 -20.72 -7.36
CA LEU A 241 2.26 -21.56 -7.28
C LEU A 241 1.45 -21.39 -8.58
N ARG A 242 0.97 -22.48 -9.14
CA ARG A 242 0.16 -22.51 -10.35
C ARG A 242 -1.07 -23.35 -10.15
N VAL A 243 -2.20 -22.86 -10.65
CA VAL A 243 -3.45 -23.60 -10.73
C VAL A 243 -3.77 -23.78 -12.21
N ASP A 244 -3.83 -25.02 -12.65
CA ASP A 244 -4.20 -25.38 -14.01
C ASP A 244 -5.70 -25.73 -14.02
N ALA A 245 -6.46 -25.16 -14.95
CA ALA A 245 -7.90 -25.42 -15.12
C ALA A 245 -8.24 -25.60 -16.60
N GLU A 246 -9.00 -26.64 -16.91
CA GLU A 246 -9.46 -26.93 -18.27
C GLU A 246 -10.85 -26.35 -18.53
N MET A 247 -11.03 -25.87 -19.73
CA MET A 247 -12.32 -25.25 -20.11
C MET A 247 -13.40 -26.31 -20.32
N ILE A 248 -14.58 -26.02 -19.75
CA ILE A 248 -15.78 -26.80 -20.01
C ILE A 248 -16.49 -26.20 -21.23
N GLY A 249 -16.62 -26.99 -22.29
CA GLY A 249 -17.30 -26.55 -23.51
C GLY A 249 -16.37 -26.21 -24.67
N ALA A 250 -16.89 -25.53 -25.67
CA ALA A 250 -16.15 -25.24 -26.90
C ALA A 250 -15.46 -23.87 -26.82
N PRO A 251 -14.14 -23.80 -27.00
CA PRO A 251 -13.42 -22.53 -27.04
C PRO A 251 -13.67 -21.77 -28.35
N VAL A 252 -13.43 -20.48 -28.30
CA VAL A 252 -13.52 -19.60 -29.47
C VAL A 252 -12.12 -19.44 -30.11
N VAL A 253 -12.11 -19.14 -31.40
CA VAL A 253 -10.87 -18.82 -32.10
C VAL A 253 -10.36 -17.46 -31.61
N GLY A 254 -9.11 -17.41 -31.17
CA GLY A 254 -8.45 -16.19 -30.73
C GLY A 254 -7.88 -15.37 -31.88
N ALA A 255 -7.65 -14.08 -31.62
CA ALA A 255 -6.88 -13.24 -32.52
C ALA A 255 -5.38 -13.64 -32.51
N SER A 256 -4.68 -13.28 -33.58
CA SER A 256 -3.22 -13.49 -33.66
C SER A 256 -2.50 -12.74 -32.54
N ARG A 257 -1.57 -13.40 -31.86
CA ARG A 257 -0.74 -12.80 -30.81
C ARG A 257 0.28 -11.85 -31.42
N LEU A 258 0.38 -10.64 -30.88
CA LEU A 258 1.40 -9.66 -31.27
C LEU A 258 2.66 -9.76 -30.41
N VAL A 259 2.53 -10.26 -29.19
CA VAL A 259 3.63 -10.49 -28.26
C VAL A 259 3.89 -11.99 -28.15
N THR A 260 5.13 -12.39 -28.18
CA THR A 260 5.58 -13.77 -28.00
C THR A 260 6.39 -13.88 -26.70
N ALA A 261 6.62 -15.09 -26.21
CA ALA A 261 7.45 -15.31 -25.03
C ALA A 261 8.86 -14.71 -25.16
N ALA A 262 9.40 -14.65 -26.38
CA ALA A 262 10.71 -14.07 -26.66
C ALA A 262 10.72 -12.51 -26.62
N THR A 263 9.58 -11.89 -26.89
CA THR A 263 9.44 -10.41 -26.90
C THR A 263 8.78 -9.86 -25.63
N LEU A 264 8.37 -10.74 -24.70
CA LEU A 264 7.77 -10.33 -23.43
C LEU A 264 8.83 -9.65 -22.55
N PRO A 265 8.58 -8.42 -22.07
CA PRO A 265 9.48 -7.73 -21.15
C PRO A 265 9.79 -8.55 -19.89
N SER A 266 11.01 -8.45 -19.38
CA SER A 266 11.41 -9.15 -18.14
C SER A 266 10.55 -8.74 -16.93
N SER A 267 10.06 -7.51 -16.91
CA SER A 267 9.14 -7.01 -15.89
C SER A 267 7.74 -7.65 -15.91
N GLU A 268 7.36 -8.34 -17.01
CA GLU A 268 6.10 -9.06 -17.15
C GLU A 268 6.22 -10.56 -16.89
N GLN A 269 7.42 -11.05 -16.59
CA GLN A 269 7.65 -12.48 -16.28
C GLN A 269 7.20 -12.82 -14.85
N PHE A 270 7.04 -14.11 -14.54
CA PHE A 270 6.86 -14.59 -13.18
C PHE A 270 8.03 -14.08 -12.32
N MET A 271 7.75 -13.55 -11.16
CA MET A 271 8.75 -12.96 -10.26
C MET A 271 9.59 -11.82 -10.90
N GLY A 272 9.13 -11.24 -12.01
CA GLY A 272 9.76 -10.07 -12.63
C GLY A 272 9.74 -8.85 -11.71
N ILE A 273 10.68 -7.93 -11.94
CA ILE A 273 10.78 -6.65 -11.24
C ILE A 273 10.81 -5.51 -12.27
N ASP A 274 10.29 -4.35 -11.89
CA ASP A 274 10.32 -3.16 -12.77
C ASP A 274 11.50 -2.25 -12.40
N THR A 275 12.57 -2.33 -13.16
CA THR A 275 13.76 -1.48 -12.97
C THR A 275 13.65 -0.10 -13.63
N ALA A 276 12.63 0.14 -14.45
CA ALA A 276 12.44 1.44 -15.11
C ALA A 276 12.14 2.56 -14.09
N THR A 277 11.67 2.20 -12.90
CA THR A 277 11.32 3.13 -11.83
C THR A 277 12.53 3.62 -11.02
N LEU A 278 13.74 3.10 -11.25
CA LEU A 278 14.93 3.45 -10.46
C LEU A 278 15.25 4.96 -10.47
N TRP A 279 15.05 5.64 -11.60
CA TRP A 279 15.26 7.09 -11.68
C TRP A 279 14.27 7.88 -10.82
N ALA A 280 13.01 7.49 -10.84
CA ALA A 280 11.99 8.11 -9.99
C ALA A 280 12.31 7.86 -8.50
N LEU A 281 12.72 6.65 -8.15
CA LEU A 281 13.15 6.31 -6.80
C LEU A 281 14.32 7.16 -6.32
N VAL A 282 15.37 7.35 -7.15
CA VAL A 282 16.51 8.20 -6.83
C VAL A 282 16.08 9.64 -6.56
N LEU A 283 15.20 10.19 -7.40
CA LEU A 283 14.68 11.55 -7.19
C LEU A 283 13.87 11.68 -5.89
N TRP A 284 12.99 10.74 -5.60
CA TRP A 284 12.23 10.74 -4.34
C TRP A 284 13.11 10.59 -3.10
N LEU A 285 14.15 9.75 -3.17
CA LEU A 285 15.14 9.63 -2.10
C LEU A 285 15.94 10.92 -1.87
N GLN A 286 16.28 11.66 -2.94
CA GLN A 286 16.93 12.98 -2.82
C GLN A 286 16.01 13.99 -2.12
N VAL A 287 14.73 14.05 -2.52
CA VAL A 287 13.74 14.92 -1.88
C VAL A 287 13.58 14.55 -0.41
N LEU A 288 13.49 13.26 -0.09
CA LEU A 288 13.38 12.77 1.28
C LEU A 288 14.60 13.18 2.13
N LEU A 289 15.80 13.04 1.56
CA LEU A 289 17.06 13.47 2.20
C LEU A 289 17.05 14.97 2.50
N LEU A 290 16.68 15.79 1.52
CA LEU A 290 16.60 17.25 1.69
C LEU A 290 15.57 17.65 2.76
N LEU A 291 14.42 17.02 2.77
CA LEU A 291 13.40 17.23 3.82
C LEU A 291 13.90 16.81 5.20
N ALA A 292 14.57 15.67 5.31
CA ALA A 292 15.14 15.22 6.58
C ALA A 292 16.24 16.15 7.10
N LEU A 293 17.12 16.64 6.23
CA LEU A 293 18.13 17.64 6.58
C LEU A 293 17.47 18.97 7.01
N GLY A 294 16.44 19.40 6.27
CA GLY A 294 15.64 20.59 6.62
C GLY A 294 14.95 20.44 7.97
N ALA A 295 14.38 19.27 8.27
CA ALA A 295 13.77 18.97 9.55
C ALA A 295 14.77 19.01 10.71
N VAL A 296 15.97 18.44 10.53
CA VAL A 296 17.05 18.51 11.52
C VAL A 296 17.51 19.95 11.75
N TRP A 297 17.67 20.75 10.68
CA TRP A 297 18.00 22.15 10.77
C TRP A 297 16.92 22.96 11.49
N ALA A 298 15.65 22.79 11.12
CA ALA A 298 14.51 23.46 11.75
C ALA A 298 14.36 23.10 13.22
N TRP A 299 14.62 21.83 13.59
CA TRP A 299 14.62 21.36 14.97
C TRP A 299 15.57 22.18 15.86
N HIS A 300 16.75 22.52 15.35
CA HIS A 300 17.72 23.34 16.08
C HIS A 300 17.37 24.82 16.08
N ARG A 301 16.66 25.32 15.07
CA ARG A 301 16.40 26.78 14.91
C ARG A 301 15.05 27.22 15.47
N TRP A 302 13.99 26.43 15.33
CA TRP A 302 12.62 26.81 15.66
C TRP A 302 12.05 26.11 16.91
N GLY A 303 12.62 24.96 17.27
CA GLY A 303 12.14 24.14 18.39
C GLY A 303 11.38 22.89 17.92
N HIS A 304 11.13 21.98 18.88
CA HIS A 304 10.66 20.63 18.58
C HIS A 304 9.25 20.58 17.98
N ALA A 305 8.30 21.30 18.58
CA ALA A 305 6.89 21.23 18.17
C ALA A 305 6.66 21.79 16.77
N GLN A 306 7.26 22.94 16.47
CA GLN A 306 7.13 23.61 15.17
C GLN A 306 7.78 22.80 14.04
N ALA A 307 8.97 22.23 14.28
CA ALA A 307 9.64 21.37 13.31
C ALA A 307 8.80 20.13 12.98
N TRP A 308 8.19 19.48 13.98
CA TRP A 308 7.32 18.32 13.73
C TRP A 308 6.06 18.68 12.94
N ILE A 309 5.37 19.75 13.29
CA ILE A 309 4.14 20.17 12.60
C ILE A 309 4.41 20.47 11.12
N VAL A 310 5.54 21.12 10.82
CA VAL A 310 5.88 21.52 9.44
C VAL A 310 6.43 20.36 8.61
N PHE A 311 7.31 19.54 9.17
CA PHE A 311 8.07 18.56 8.40
C PHE A 311 7.47 17.15 8.40
N LEU A 312 6.65 16.77 9.40
CA LEU A 312 6.07 15.41 9.44
C LEU A 312 5.14 15.13 8.26
N PRO A 313 4.18 16.01 7.88
CA PRO A 313 3.31 15.75 6.73
C PRO A 313 4.09 15.57 5.41
N PRO A 314 5.00 16.46 4.99
CA PRO A 314 5.76 16.27 3.76
C PRO A 314 6.70 15.05 3.80
N LEU A 315 7.31 14.72 4.95
CA LEU A 315 8.12 13.53 5.11
C LEU A 315 7.29 12.25 4.92
N LEU A 316 6.08 12.19 5.46
CA LEU A 316 5.17 11.06 5.26
C LEU A 316 4.71 10.95 3.80
N LEU A 317 4.35 12.07 3.16
CA LEU A 317 3.93 12.08 1.76
C LEU A 317 5.06 11.62 0.83
N VAL A 318 6.27 12.17 0.99
CA VAL A 318 7.44 11.76 0.18
C VAL A 318 7.87 10.34 0.52
N GLY A 319 7.79 9.94 1.79
CA GLY A 319 8.04 8.56 2.23
C GLY A 319 7.05 7.59 1.57
N LEU A 320 5.78 7.94 1.49
CA LEU A 320 4.75 7.11 0.83
C LEU A 320 4.99 7.01 -0.69
N ALA A 321 5.32 8.13 -1.35
CA ALA A 321 5.68 8.13 -2.76
C ALA A 321 6.92 7.25 -3.02
N THR A 322 7.97 7.38 -2.21
CA THR A 322 9.18 6.55 -2.28
C THR A 322 8.85 5.08 -2.05
N SER A 323 7.98 4.77 -1.08
CA SER A 323 7.53 3.39 -0.80
C SER A 323 6.77 2.77 -1.96
N GLY A 324 5.98 3.56 -2.71
CA GLY A 324 5.32 3.13 -3.93
C GLY A 324 6.31 2.70 -5.02
N GLU A 325 7.40 3.44 -5.21
CA GLU A 325 8.46 3.06 -6.17
C GLU A 325 9.24 1.82 -5.69
N VAL A 326 9.53 1.72 -4.39
CA VAL A 326 10.15 0.51 -3.81
C VAL A 326 9.26 -0.70 -4.00
N ALA A 327 7.94 -0.57 -3.85
CA ALA A 327 7.00 -1.67 -4.05
C ALA A 327 7.00 -2.21 -5.49
N ARG A 328 7.35 -1.40 -6.50
CA ARG A 328 7.52 -1.84 -7.90
C ARG A 328 8.78 -2.67 -8.13
N LEU A 329 9.77 -2.55 -7.24
CA LEU A 329 10.99 -3.38 -7.25
C LEU A 329 10.78 -4.72 -6.55
N LEU A 330 9.64 -4.93 -5.88
CA LEU A 330 9.30 -6.25 -5.34
C LEU A 330 8.87 -7.19 -6.47
N PRO A 331 9.15 -8.51 -6.35
CA PRO A 331 8.69 -9.48 -7.32
C PRO A 331 7.20 -9.39 -7.62
N ASN A 332 6.82 -9.58 -8.87
CA ASN A 332 5.46 -9.40 -9.38
C ASN A 332 4.37 -10.14 -8.57
N LEU A 333 4.67 -11.33 -8.09
CA LEU A 333 3.69 -12.21 -7.47
C LEU A 333 3.62 -12.09 -5.95
N LEU A 334 4.44 -11.23 -5.36
CA LEU A 334 4.58 -11.11 -3.89
C LEU A 334 3.34 -10.53 -3.18
#